data_3ea8a05092ae337a8311ab9e88968cb6
#
_entry.id   3ea8a05092ae337a8311ab9e88968cb6
#
_cell.length_a   1.000
_cell.length_b   1.000
_cell.length_c   1.000
_cell.angle_alpha   90.00
_cell.angle_beta   90.00
_cell.angle_gamma   90.00
#
_symmetry.space_group_name_H-M   'P 1'
#
loop_
_entity.id
_entity.type
_entity.pdbx_description
1 polymer ?
#
loop_
_entity_poly.entity_id
_entity_poly.type
_entity_poly.pdbx_seq_one_letter_code
_entity_poly.pdbx_strand_id
1 'polypeptide(L)'
;MKRCLILGRKAMTNLDSILKSRDITLPAKVHLVKAMVFPVIMYIGESWTIKKSECQRIDAFKLCYWRRLLRVSWTARRSNQSILKEINYECSLEGQMLKLKFQYFGHLMQRTDSWEQTLMLGKIEGRRKRGPERTRWLACITKSWT
;
A
#
# COMPACT_ATOMS: atom_id res chain seq x y z
N MET A 1 -8.53 -2.71 -6.34
CA MET A 1 -8.01 -3.15 -5.02
C MET A 1 -8.14 -4.65 -4.74
N LYS A 2 -9.32 -5.29 -4.90
CA LYS A 2 -9.48 -6.74 -4.63
C LYS A 2 -8.45 -7.63 -5.37
N ARG A 3 -8.17 -7.37 -6.64
CA ARG A 3 -7.16 -8.13 -7.43
C ARG A 3 -5.76 -8.08 -6.84
N CYS A 4 -5.32 -6.94 -6.33
CA CYS A 4 -3.98 -6.80 -5.73
C CYS A 4 -3.83 -7.59 -4.45
N LEU A 5 -4.88 -7.61 -3.62
CA LEU A 5 -4.88 -8.43 -2.41
C LEU A 5 -4.84 -9.93 -2.75
N ILE A 6 -5.50 -10.35 -3.84
CA ILE A 6 -5.44 -11.72 -4.33
C ILE A 6 -4.02 -12.05 -4.84
N LEU A 7 -3.42 -11.16 -5.61
CA LEU A 7 -2.04 -11.34 -6.10
C LEU A 7 -1.04 -11.36 -4.95
N GLY A 8 -1.20 -10.47 -3.97
CA GLY A 8 -0.39 -10.48 -2.75
C GLY A 8 -0.52 -11.79 -1.97
N ARG A 9 -1.74 -12.36 -1.87
CA ARG A 9 -1.95 -13.68 -1.26
C ARG A 9 -1.24 -14.79 -2.04
N LYS A 10 -1.33 -14.80 -3.37
CA LYS A 10 -0.61 -15.75 -4.22
C LYS A 10 0.90 -15.64 -4.04
N ALA A 11 1.46 -14.42 -4.08
CA ALA A 11 2.88 -14.18 -3.83
C ALA A 11 3.32 -14.75 -2.48
N MET A 12 2.50 -14.57 -1.44
CA MET A 12 2.79 -15.10 -0.11
C MET A 12 2.72 -16.64 -0.06
N THR A 13 1.75 -17.24 -0.76
CA THR A 13 1.64 -18.69 -0.82
C THR A 13 2.88 -19.30 -1.48
N ASN A 14 3.43 -18.66 -2.51
CA ASN A 14 4.66 -19.08 -3.15
C ASN A 14 5.88 -18.99 -2.21
N LEU A 15 5.87 -18.07 -1.26
CA LEU A 15 6.93 -17.88 -0.28
C LEU A 15 6.72 -18.72 0.99
N ASP A 16 5.62 -19.46 1.12
CA ASP A 16 5.22 -20.13 2.37
C ASP A 16 6.26 -21.15 2.84
N SER A 17 6.88 -21.88 1.92
CA SER A 17 7.96 -22.84 2.23
C SER A 17 9.18 -22.14 2.85
N ILE A 18 9.59 -21.01 2.28
CA ILE A 18 10.71 -20.20 2.76
C ILE A 18 10.38 -19.58 4.13
N LEU A 19 9.17 -19.03 4.26
CA LEU A 19 8.72 -18.39 5.50
C LEU A 19 8.56 -19.40 6.65
N LYS A 20 8.27 -20.66 6.35
CA LYS A 20 8.19 -21.75 7.34
C LYS A 20 9.53 -22.34 7.71
N SER A 21 10.58 -22.16 6.91
CA SER A 21 11.92 -22.65 7.22
C SER A 21 12.41 -22.11 8.57
N ARG A 22 13.11 -22.93 9.33
CA ARG A 22 13.75 -22.55 10.60
C ARG A 22 15.13 -21.94 10.40
N ASP A 23 15.77 -22.22 9.27
CA ASP A 23 17.14 -21.80 8.96
C ASP A 23 17.24 -20.31 8.62
N ILE A 24 16.12 -19.68 8.29
CA ILE A 24 16.06 -18.26 7.90
C ILE A 24 15.66 -17.41 9.10
N THR A 25 16.45 -16.39 9.39
CA THR A 25 16.20 -15.45 10.49
C THR A 25 14.95 -14.61 10.26
N LEU A 26 14.31 -14.18 11.34
CA LEU A 26 13.12 -13.33 11.25
C LEU A 26 13.34 -12.03 10.46
N PRO A 27 14.44 -11.27 10.65
CA PRO A 27 14.72 -10.07 9.86
C PRO A 27 14.80 -10.35 8.35
N ALA A 28 15.43 -11.46 7.95
CA ALA A 28 15.54 -11.86 6.55
C ALA A 28 14.16 -12.17 5.95
N LYS A 29 13.30 -12.87 6.69
CA LYS A 29 11.90 -13.12 6.27
C LYS A 29 11.10 -11.84 6.13
N VAL A 30 11.25 -10.90 7.06
CA VAL A 30 10.61 -9.60 7.00
C VAL A 30 11.07 -8.81 5.77
N HIS A 31 12.38 -8.83 5.49
CA HIS A 31 12.95 -8.19 4.31
C HIS A 31 12.40 -8.80 3.02
N LEU A 32 12.33 -10.12 2.94
CA LEU A 32 11.79 -10.83 1.77
C LEU A 32 10.33 -10.45 1.49
N VAL A 33 9.49 -10.40 2.53
CA VAL A 33 8.08 -9.99 2.40
C VAL A 33 7.97 -8.54 1.94
N LYS A 34 8.80 -7.64 2.50
CA LYS A 34 8.85 -6.23 2.08
C LYS A 34 9.27 -6.08 0.62
N ALA A 35 10.25 -6.86 0.16
CA ALA A 35 10.78 -6.77 -1.19
C ALA A 35 9.88 -7.41 -2.26
N MET A 36 9.17 -8.48 -1.94
CA MET A 36 8.43 -9.25 -2.93
C MET A 36 6.91 -9.09 -2.86
N VAL A 37 6.34 -8.97 -1.67
CA VAL A 37 4.88 -8.94 -1.50
C VAL A 37 4.34 -7.52 -1.54
N PHE A 38 5.00 -6.59 -0.86
CA PHE A 38 4.51 -5.21 -0.78
C PHE A 38 4.50 -4.47 -2.12
N PRO A 39 5.52 -4.57 -2.99
CA PRO A 39 5.47 -3.94 -4.30
C PRO A 39 4.27 -4.38 -5.14
N VAL A 40 3.90 -5.67 -5.07
CA VAL A 40 2.74 -6.21 -5.78
C VAL A 40 1.43 -5.57 -5.30
N ILE A 41 1.32 -5.32 -3.99
CA ILE A 41 0.13 -4.69 -3.40
C ILE A 41 0.11 -3.19 -3.72
N MET A 42 1.28 -2.55 -3.70
CA MET A 42 1.42 -1.10 -3.82
C MET A 42 1.41 -0.61 -5.27
N TYR A 43 1.72 -1.48 -6.24
CA TYR A 43 1.79 -1.15 -7.67
C TYR A 43 0.58 -0.39 -8.20
N ILE A 44 -0.62 -0.69 -7.69
CA ILE A 44 -1.85 0.02 -8.07
C ILE A 44 -2.08 1.29 -7.24
N GLY A 45 -1.37 1.44 -6.11
CA GLY A 45 -1.53 2.58 -5.20
C GLY A 45 -1.00 3.91 -5.74
N GLU A 46 -0.03 3.86 -6.66
CA GLU A 46 0.63 5.05 -7.19
C GLU A 46 -0.31 5.91 -8.06
N SER A 47 -0.98 5.26 -9.01
CA SER A 47 -1.76 5.96 -10.04
C SER A 47 -3.24 6.13 -9.68
N TRP A 48 -3.77 5.44 -8.67
CA TRP A 48 -5.19 5.42 -8.38
C TRP A 48 -5.53 6.13 -7.07
N THR A 49 -6.73 6.73 -7.04
CA THR A 49 -7.31 7.24 -5.79
C THR A 49 -7.76 6.07 -4.93
N ILE A 50 -7.15 5.92 -3.76
CA ILE A 50 -7.48 4.86 -2.81
C ILE A 50 -8.41 5.43 -1.74
N LYS A 51 -9.54 4.77 -1.55
CA LYS A 51 -10.48 5.12 -0.49
C LYS A 51 -9.93 4.70 0.88
N LYS A 52 -10.26 5.42 1.94
CA LYS A 52 -9.84 5.10 3.32
C LYS A 52 -10.19 3.66 3.72
N SER A 53 -11.37 3.17 3.29
CA SER A 53 -11.78 1.78 3.51
C SER A 53 -10.88 0.74 2.83
N GLU A 54 -10.22 1.11 1.75
CA GLU A 54 -9.29 0.24 1.05
C GLU A 54 -7.92 0.24 1.72
N CYS A 55 -7.45 1.38 2.25
CA CYS A 55 -6.27 1.45 3.11
C CYS A 55 -6.44 0.54 4.33
N GLN A 56 -7.59 0.59 5.01
CA GLN A 56 -7.89 -0.28 6.14
C GLN A 56 -7.82 -1.77 5.79
N ARG A 57 -8.29 -2.16 4.59
CA ARG A 57 -8.18 -3.55 4.10
C ARG A 57 -6.74 -3.97 3.85
N ILE A 58 -5.90 -3.07 3.34
CA ILE A 58 -4.48 -3.32 3.13
C ILE A 58 -3.77 -3.48 4.47
N ASP A 59 -4.07 -2.65 5.46
CA ASP A 59 -3.50 -2.75 6.80
C ASP A 59 -3.93 -4.03 7.51
N ALA A 60 -5.21 -4.41 7.41
CA ALA A 60 -5.70 -5.68 7.93
C ALA A 60 -5.00 -6.88 7.28
N PHE A 61 -4.79 -6.82 5.96
CA PHE A 61 -4.07 -7.84 5.21
C PHE A 61 -2.61 -7.93 5.67
N LYS A 62 -1.93 -6.82 5.87
CA LYS A 62 -0.58 -6.73 6.41
C LYS A 62 -0.47 -7.36 7.79
N LEU A 63 -1.41 -7.05 8.70
CA LEU A 63 -1.44 -7.65 10.03
C LEU A 63 -1.65 -9.16 9.98
N CYS A 64 -2.51 -9.64 9.08
CA CYS A 64 -2.70 -11.06 8.85
C CYS A 64 -1.38 -11.76 8.45
N TYR A 65 -0.57 -11.11 7.63
CA TYR A 65 0.75 -11.62 7.24
C TYR A 65 1.73 -11.68 8.39
N TRP A 66 1.84 -10.61 9.14
CA TRP A 66 2.76 -10.56 10.27
C TRP A 66 2.40 -11.60 11.31
N ARG A 67 1.10 -11.81 11.59
CA ARG A 67 0.65 -12.89 12.46
C ARG A 67 1.07 -14.27 11.95
N ARG A 68 0.91 -14.52 10.65
CA ARG A 68 1.30 -15.77 10.01
C ARG A 68 2.83 -15.99 10.08
N LEU A 69 3.61 -14.95 9.82
CA LEU A 69 5.07 -14.99 9.88
C LEU A 69 5.57 -15.29 11.29
N LEU A 70 4.97 -14.66 12.30
CA LEU A 70 5.28 -14.90 13.72
C LEU A 70 4.60 -16.15 14.28
N ARG A 71 3.85 -16.89 13.48
CA ARG A 71 3.07 -18.06 13.89
C ARG A 71 2.11 -17.78 15.05
N VAL A 72 1.61 -16.55 15.16
CA VAL A 72 0.65 -16.14 16.18
C VAL A 72 -0.75 -16.52 15.72
N SER A 73 -1.40 -17.42 16.47
CA SER A 73 -2.80 -17.79 16.23
C SER A 73 -3.74 -16.59 16.41
N TRP A 74 -4.86 -16.59 15.71
CA TRP A 74 -5.94 -15.62 15.91
C TRP A 74 -6.55 -15.70 17.32
N THR A 75 -6.50 -16.88 17.94
CA THR A 75 -6.95 -17.11 19.30
C THR A 75 -6.00 -16.54 20.36
N ALA A 76 -4.74 -16.31 20.00
CA ALA A 76 -3.81 -15.66 20.90
C ALA A 76 -4.18 -14.19 21.08
N ARG A 77 -4.44 -13.78 22.34
CA ARG A 77 -4.83 -12.41 22.71
C ARG A 77 -3.68 -11.40 22.61
N ARG A 78 -2.87 -11.48 21.55
CA ARG A 78 -1.78 -10.52 21.31
C ARG A 78 -2.29 -9.31 20.53
N SER A 79 -1.98 -8.10 21.01
CA SER A 79 -2.37 -6.87 20.36
C SER A 79 -1.61 -6.67 19.03
N ASN A 80 -2.24 -5.97 18.09
CA ASN A 80 -1.62 -5.63 16.80
C ASN A 80 -0.35 -4.78 16.99
N GLN A 81 -0.35 -3.91 17.99
CA GLN A 81 0.82 -3.07 18.32
C GLN A 81 2.02 -3.91 18.78
N SER A 82 1.79 -4.95 19.60
CA SER A 82 2.83 -5.87 20.04
C SER A 82 3.48 -6.60 18.84
N ILE A 83 2.66 -7.01 17.87
CA ILE A 83 3.14 -7.67 16.65
C ILE A 83 3.96 -6.72 15.79
N LEU A 84 3.52 -5.48 15.61
CA LEU A 84 4.23 -4.49 14.82
C LEU A 84 5.57 -4.08 15.47
N LYS A 85 5.62 -3.98 16.80
CA LYS A 85 6.87 -3.71 17.55
C LYS A 85 7.88 -4.86 17.37
N GLU A 86 7.45 -6.11 17.45
CA GLU A 86 8.33 -7.27 17.30
C GLU A 86 8.99 -7.34 15.91
N ILE A 87 8.26 -6.88 14.88
CA ILE A 87 8.77 -6.84 13.51
C ILE A 87 9.60 -5.59 13.23
N ASN A 88 9.65 -4.65 14.20
CA ASN A 88 10.27 -3.34 14.05
C ASN A 88 9.74 -2.59 12.81
N TYR A 89 8.42 -2.60 12.67
CA TYR A 89 7.74 -2.02 11.52
C TYR A 89 6.99 -0.75 11.91
N GLU A 90 7.69 0.38 11.80
CA GLU A 90 7.15 1.70 12.17
C GLU A 90 6.34 2.36 11.04
N CYS A 91 6.52 1.92 9.79
CA CYS A 91 5.88 2.59 8.66
C CYS A 91 4.47 2.08 8.39
N SER A 92 3.50 2.98 8.43
CA SER A 92 2.18 2.75 7.85
C SER A 92 2.29 2.51 6.34
N LEU A 93 1.53 1.54 5.80
CA LEU A 93 1.42 1.37 4.33
C LEU A 93 0.82 2.62 3.67
N GLU A 94 -0.07 3.30 4.36
CA GLU A 94 -0.63 4.58 3.92
C GLU A 94 0.48 5.62 3.71
N GLY A 95 1.41 5.75 4.67
CA GLY A 95 2.57 6.64 4.54
C GLY A 95 3.50 6.25 3.39
N GLN A 96 3.73 4.95 3.16
CA GLN A 96 4.52 4.49 2.02
C GLN A 96 3.83 4.78 0.69
N MET A 97 2.52 4.56 0.62
CA MET A 97 1.74 4.89 -0.58
C MET A 97 1.71 6.38 -0.87
N LEU A 98 1.60 7.21 0.17
CA LEU A 98 1.73 8.67 0.04
C LEU A 98 3.11 9.04 -0.49
N LYS A 99 4.18 8.47 0.06
CA LYS A 99 5.55 8.70 -0.42
C LYS A 99 5.70 8.37 -1.91
N LEU A 100 5.18 7.22 -2.35
CA LEU A 100 5.21 6.84 -3.76
C LEU A 100 4.40 7.81 -4.64
N LYS A 101 3.24 8.25 -4.17
CA LYS A 101 2.45 9.27 -4.87
C LYS A 101 3.18 10.60 -4.99
N PHE A 102 3.89 11.04 -3.95
CA PHE A 102 4.71 12.24 -4.01
C PHE A 102 5.86 12.10 -4.97
N GLN A 103 6.54 10.95 -4.99
CA GLN A 103 7.60 10.68 -5.96
C GLN A 103 7.06 10.73 -7.40
N TYR A 104 5.95 10.05 -7.66
CA TYR A 104 5.30 10.08 -8.97
C TYR A 104 4.90 11.50 -9.38
N PHE A 105 4.30 12.26 -8.47
CA PHE A 105 3.93 13.65 -8.70
C PHE A 105 5.17 14.52 -9.01
N GLY A 106 6.26 14.36 -8.26
CA GLY A 106 7.51 15.06 -8.50
C GLY A 106 8.07 14.78 -9.90
N HIS A 107 8.11 13.50 -10.31
CA HIS A 107 8.55 13.13 -11.66
C HIS A 107 7.63 13.68 -12.74
N LEU A 108 6.32 13.71 -12.50
CA LEU A 108 5.36 14.26 -13.44
C LEU A 108 5.54 15.77 -13.61
N MET A 109 5.80 16.50 -12.52
CA MET A 109 6.01 17.95 -12.55
C MET A 109 7.32 18.38 -13.23
N GLN A 110 8.30 17.50 -13.26
CA GLN A 110 9.57 17.75 -13.97
C GLN A 110 9.45 17.63 -15.50
N ARG A 111 8.39 16.95 -15.99
CA ARG A 111 8.12 16.86 -17.43
C ARG A 111 7.34 18.08 -17.87
N THR A 112 7.98 18.97 -18.63
CA THR A 112 7.31 20.05 -19.34
C THR A 112 6.44 19.47 -20.46
N ASP A 113 5.22 19.95 -20.62
CA ASP A 113 4.26 19.59 -21.69
C ASP A 113 3.69 18.16 -21.68
N SER A 114 3.52 17.58 -20.51
CA SER A 114 2.87 16.29 -20.38
C SER A 114 1.34 16.42 -20.29
N TRP A 115 0.62 15.68 -21.14
CA TRP A 115 -0.85 15.56 -21.08
C TRP A 115 -1.32 15.05 -19.72
N GLU A 116 -0.52 14.20 -19.09
CA GLU A 116 -0.78 13.68 -17.73
C GLU A 116 -0.78 14.78 -16.70
N GLN A 117 0.13 15.76 -16.81
CA GLN A 117 0.20 16.93 -15.93
C GLN A 117 -1.06 17.79 -16.09
N THR A 118 -1.48 18.05 -17.32
CA THR A 118 -2.68 18.83 -17.65
C THR A 118 -3.94 18.16 -17.08
N LEU A 119 -4.04 16.83 -17.23
CA LEU A 119 -5.12 16.00 -16.69
C LEU A 119 -5.16 16.03 -15.15
N MET A 120 -4.02 15.88 -14.50
CA MET A 120 -3.92 15.86 -13.04
C MET A 120 -4.21 17.22 -12.42
N LEU A 121 -3.73 18.30 -13.02
CA LEU A 121 -4.01 19.66 -12.57
C LEU A 121 -5.44 20.13 -12.86
N GLY A 122 -6.18 19.36 -13.66
CA GLY A 122 -7.57 19.67 -14.00
C GLY A 122 -7.72 20.89 -14.91
N LYS A 123 -6.69 21.23 -15.67
CA LYS A 123 -6.67 22.35 -16.63
C LYS A 123 -7.44 22.08 -17.93
N ILE A 124 -8.27 21.02 -17.95
CA ILE A 124 -9.09 20.71 -19.12
C ILE A 124 -10.40 21.45 -19.01
N GLU A 125 -10.63 22.35 -19.93
CA GLU A 125 -11.92 23.00 -20.11
C GLU A 125 -12.94 21.99 -20.66
N GLY A 126 -14.00 21.75 -19.91
CA GLY A 126 -15.08 20.86 -20.30
C GLY A 126 -16.30 21.01 -19.41
N ARG A 127 -17.49 20.93 -20.01
CA ARG A 127 -18.77 21.00 -19.29
C ARG A 127 -18.90 19.81 -18.34
N ARG A 128 -18.83 20.03 -17.04
CA ARG A 128 -19.03 18.97 -16.02
C ARG A 128 -20.44 18.41 -16.10
N LYS A 129 -20.57 17.12 -16.38
CA LYS A 129 -21.83 16.39 -16.16
C LYS A 129 -22.08 16.29 -14.64
N ARG A 130 -23.33 16.59 -14.21
CA ARG A 130 -23.77 16.39 -12.82
C ARG A 130 -23.59 14.90 -12.45
N GLY A 131 -22.76 14.61 -11.49
CA GLY A 131 -22.51 13.28 -10.94
C GLY A 131 -21.89 13.39 -9.55
N PRO A 132 -21.86 12.28 -8.75
CA PRO A 132 -21.26 12.30 -7.43
C PRO A 132 -19.80 12.73 -7.52
N GLU A 133 -19.40 13.57 -6.57
CA GLU A 133 -18.06 14.15 -6.53
C GLU A 133 -17.00 13.06 -6.41
N ARG A 134 -16.25 12.82 -7.49
CA ARG A 134 -15.14 11.86 -7.46
C ARG A 134 -13.98 12.48 -6.72
N THR A 135 -13.46 11.80 -5.71
CA THR A 135 -12.25 12.22 -5.01
C THR A 135 -11.12 12.38 -6.02
N ARG A 136 -10.65 13.60 -6.21
CA ARG A 136 -9.54 13.86 -7.13
C ARG A 136 -8.26 13.28 -6.56
N TRP A 137 -7.39 12.78 -7.43
CA TRP A 137 -6.10 12.21 -7.03
C TRP A 137 -5.27 13.20 -6.19
N LEU A 138 -5.26 14.48 -6.58
CA LEU A 138 -4.64 15.57 -5.82
C LEU A 138 -5.25 15.78 -4.43
N ALA A 139 -6.54 15.56 -4.25
CA ALA A 139 -7.18 15.72 -2.94
C ALA A 139 -6.68 14.68 -1.92
N CYS A 140 -6.17 13.53 -2.38
CA CYS A 140 -5.52 12.57 -1.48
C CYS A 140 -4.16 13.08 -0.99
N ILE A 141 -3.48 13.92 -1.78
CA ILE A 141 -2.19 14.52 -1.43
C ILE A 141 -2.41 15.72 -0.49
N THR A 142 -3.32 16.62 -0.83
CA THR A 142 -3.57 17.84 -0.05
C THR A 142 -4.14 17.57 1.34
N LYS A 143 -4.99 16.53 1.49
CA LYS A 143 -5.54 16.14 2.80
C LYS A 143 -4.51 15.58 3.79
N SER A 144 -3.33 15.22 3.33
CA SER A 144 -2.26 14.74 4.22
C SER A 144 -1.38 15.88 4.77
N TRP A 145 -1.62 17.13 4.38
CA TRP A 145 -0.90 18.32 4.81
C TRP A 145 -1.61 19.12 5.93
N THR A 146 -2.83 18.74 6.23
CA THR A 146 -3.63 19.28 7.34
C THR A 146 -3.77 18.24 8.46
#